data_ffaaf37dee279b7b44a9a3b0fb056400
#
_entry.id   ffaaf37dee279b7b44a9a3b0fb056400
#
_cell.length_a   1.000
_cell.length_b   1.000
_cell.length_c   1.000
_cell.angle_alpha   90.00
_cell.angle_beta   90.00
_cell.angle_gamma   90.00
#
_symmetry.space_group_name_H-M   'P 1'
#
loop_
_entity.id
_entity.type
_entity.pdbx_description
1 polymer ?
#
loop_
_entity_poly.entity_id
_entity_poly.type
_entity_poly.pdbx_seq_one_letter_code
_entity_poly.pdbx_strand_id
1 'polypeptide(L)'
;MQPNRLPDIYLFNPTCEYAVANGHVSWQPNDLLKKMEEDLCTLPLFPAGAKDIILVRKIPSENFLDSLRNIGISPPRFLLVSDALNTREITMQSLGKLMPWGWSPAVHHLLEPLKKYCSAEFHKSPVSRWNPDLRELYSKKFALEILKSVLPQLPSNITMDTSSIPKICTTRDDV
;
A
#
# COMPACT_ATOMS: atom_id res chain seq x y z
N MET A 1 -8.26 -21.87 11.02
CA MET A 1 -8.85 -21.18 9.84
C MET A 1 -10.17 -20.58 10.24
N GLN A 2 -10.37 -19.27 10.12
CA GLN A 2 -11.69 -18.67 10.32
C GLN A 2 -12.55 -19.00 9.07
N PRO A 3 -13.63 -19.76 9.19
CA PRO A 3 -14.35 -20.31 8.04
C PRO A 3 -15.10 -19.29 7.17
N ASN A 4 -15.24 -18.06 7.61
CA ASN A 4 -16.10 -17.04 6.96
C ASN A 4 -15.39 -15.70 6.65
N ARG A 5 -14.04 -15.67 6.58
CA ARG A 5 -13.35 -14.43 6.20
C ARG A 5 -13.57 -14.13 4.71
N LEU A 6 -14.04 -12.92 4.41
CA LEU A 6 -14.12 -12.40 3.05
C LEU A 6 -12.70 -12.18 2.48
N PRO A 7 -12.51 -12.35 1.16
CA PRO A 7 -11.21 -12.10 0.54
C PRO A 7 -10.85 -10.62 0.60
N ASP A 8 -9.63 -10.33 1.02
CA ASP A 8 -9.03 -9.00 0.90
C ASP A 8 -8.38 -8.84 -0.48
N ILE A 9 -8.31 -7.60 -0.96
CA ILE A 9 -7.64 -7.27 -2.22
C ILE A 9 -6.37 -6.49 -1.93
N TYR A 10 -5.24 -7.01 -2.35
CA TYR A 10 -3.93 -6.40 -2.21
C TYR A 10 -3.46 -5.74 -3.51
N LEU A 11 -2.77 -4.63 -3.39
CA LEU A 11 -2.09 -3.94 -4.49
C LEU A 11 -0.73 -3.46 -4.01
N PHE A 12 0.34 -3.91 -4.66
CA PHE A 12 1.68 -3.43 -4.36
C PHE A 12 1.99 -2.17 -5.19
N ASN A 13 1.95 -1.03 -4.52
CA ASN A 13 2.23 0.29 -5.10
C ASN A 13 3.22 1.08 -4.23
N PRO A 14 4.48 0.64 -4.11
CA PRO A 14 5.48 1.24 -3.22
C PRO A 14 5.84 2.68 -3.59
N THR A 15 5.48 3.11 -4.81
CA THR A 15 5.67 4.49 -5.25
C THR A 15 4.55 5.44 -4.77
N CYS A 16 3.70 4.99 -3.86
CA CYS A 16 2.58 5.79 -3.33
C CYS A 16 3.02 7.13 -2.73
N GLU A 17 4.21 7.21 -2.13
CA GLU A 17 4.74 8.46 -1.57
C GLU A 17 4.94 9.53 -2.64
N TYR A 18 5.42 9.16 -3.83
CA TYR A 18 5.53 10.09 -4.97
C TYR A 18 4.16 10.56 -5.44
N ALA A 19 3.19 9.66 -5.48
CA ALA A 19 1.81 9.98 -5.85
C ALA A 19 1.16 10.92 -4.82
N VAL A 20 1.42 10.72 -3.53
CA VAL A 20 0.97 11.59 -2.44
C VAL A 20 1.62 12.97 -2.54
N ALA A 21 2.93 13.03 -2.77
CA ALA A 21 3.66 14.28 -2.93
C ALA A 21 3.16 15.08 -4.14
N ASN A 22 2.91 14.40 -5.26
CA ASN A 22 2.36 15.02 -6.48
C ASN A 22 0.92 15.51 -6.27
N GLY A 23 0.07 14.74 -5.60
CA GLY A 23 -1.31 15.10 -5.23
C GLY A 23 -2.35 14.95 -6.34
N HIS A 24 -1.99 14.53 -7.55
CA HIS A 24 -2.91 14.36 -8.67
C HIS A 24 -3.37 12.92 -8.85
N VAL A 25 -4.65 12.73 -9.17
CA VAL A 25 -5.24 11.42 -9.47
C VAL A 25 -4.67 10.78 -10.75
N SER A 26 -4.20 11.60 -11.67
CA SER A 26 -3.59 11.17 -12.94
C SER A 26 -2.10 10.86 -12.83
N TRP A 27 -1.51 10.96 -11.64
CA TRP A 27 -0.09 10.68 -11.46
C TRP A 27 0.22 9.23 -11.86
N GLN A 28 1.31 9.06 -12.60
CA GLN A 28 1.84 7.77 -13.02
C GLN A 28 3.33 7.68 -12.69
N PRO A 29 3.82 6.54 -12.21
CA PRO A 29 5.25 6.34 -12.08
C PRO A 29 5.93 6.35 -13.46
N ASN A 30 7.19 6.77 -13.50
CA ASN A 30 8.01 6.63 -14.70
C ASN A 30 8.30 5.14 -14.98
N ASP A 31 8.90 4.84 -16.14
CA ASP A 31 9.09 3.45 -16.59
C ASP A 31 9.98 2.63 -15.65
N LEU A 32 11.00 3.25 -15.03
CA LEU A 32 11.84 2.57 -14.04
C LEU A 32 11.04 2.17 -12.79
N LEU A 33 10.25 3.08 -12.27
CA LEU A 33 9.39 2.83 -11.11
C LEU A 33 8.29 1.84 -11.42
N LYS A 34 7.70 1.90 -12.64
CA LYS A 34 6.74 0.88 -13.10
C LYS A 34 7.36 -0.51 -13.12
N LYS A 35 8.59 -0.61 -13.67
CA LYS A 35 9.31 -1.87 -13.70
C LYS A 35 9.57 -2.42 -12.30
N MET A 36 9.98 -1.57 -11.37
CA MET A 36 10.16 -1.96 -9.97
C MET A 36 8.86 -2.47 -9.35
N GLU A 37 7.73 -1.78 -9.57
CA GLU A 37 6.42 -2.23 -9.09
C GLU A 37 6.02 -3.59 -9.70
N GLU A 38 6.31 -3.79 -10.98
CA GLU A 38 6.03 -5.06 -11.67
C GLU A 38 6.90 -6.21 -11.16
N ASP A 39 8.20 -5.98 -10.98
CA ASP A 39 9.14 -6.99 -10.51
C ASP A 39 8.85 -7.43 -9.06
N LEU A 40 8.30 -6.53 -8.24
CA LEU A 40 8.00 -6.76 -6.83
C LEU A 40 6.50 -6.99 -6.54
N CYS A 41 5.65 -7.05 -7.57
CA CYS A 41 4.19 -7.11 -7.43
C CYS A 41 3.67 -8.34 -6.65
N THR A 42 4.50 -9.34 -6.47
CA THR A 42 4.17 -10.57 -5.72
C THR A 42 4.46 -10.46 -4.22
N LEU A 43 5.09 -9.40 -3.74
CA LEU A 43 5.39 -9.24 -2.30
C LEU A 43 4.16 -9.34 -1.38
N PRO A 44 2.95 -8.89 -1.76
CA PRO A 44 1.77 -9.11 -0.93
C PRO A 44 1.43 -10.58 -0.67
N LEU A 45 2.06 -11.53 -1.36
CA LEU A 45 1.96 -12.95 -1.08
C LEU A 45 2.22 -13.29 0.41
N PHE A 46 3.15 -12.55 1.06
CA PHE A 46 3.52 -12.84 2.45
C PHE A 46 2.41 -12.52 3.47
N PRO A 47 1.69 -11.38 3.41
CA PRO A 47 0.55 -11.12 4.28
C PRO A 47 -0.77 -11.71 3.78
N ALA A 48 -0.90 -12.01 2.48
CA ALA A 48 -2.14 -12.50 1.89
C ALA A 48 -2.38 -13.99 2.21
N GLY A 49 -3.63 -14.32 2.47
CA GLY A 49 -4.06 -15.72 2.60
C GLY A 49 -4.51 -16.32 1.26
N ALA A 50 -4.66 -17.63 1.19
CA ALA A 50 -5.04 -18.35 -0.02
C ALA A 50 -6.38 -17.91 -0.66
N LYS A 51 -7.27 -17.27 0.10
CA LYS A 51 -8.55 -16.75 -0.39
C LYS A 51 -8.45 -15.33 -0.93
N ASP A 52 -7.35 -14.64 -0.64
CA ASP A 52 -7.17 -13.24 -1.02
C ASP A 52 -6.82 -13.09 -2.49
N ILE A 53 -6.86 -11.85 -2.94
CA ILE A 53 -6.61 -11.49 -4.32
C ILE A 53 -5.47 -10.47 -4.34
N ILE A 54 -4.47 -10.71 -5.19
CA ILE A 54 -3.40 -9.73 -5.45
C ILE A 54 -3.61 -9.16 -6.85
N LEU A 55 -3.77 -7.85 -6.92
CA LEU A 55 -3.85 -7.12 -8.19
C LEU A 55 -2.45 -6.91 -8.75
N VAL A 56 -2.24 -7.31 -9.99
CA VAL A 56 -0.94 -7.24 -10.66
C VAL A 56 -1.09 -6.65 -12.07
N ARG A 57 -0.02 -6.08 -12.61
CA ARG A 57 0.02 -5.66 -14.02
C ARG A 57 0.31 -6.81 -14.97
N LYS A 58 1.00 -7.85 -14.46
CA LYS A 58 1.35 -9.06 -15.18
C LYS A 58 1.18 -10.27 -14.26
N ILE A 59 0.44 -11.27 -14.72
CA ILE A 59 0.26 -12.51 -13.96
C ILE A 59 1.62 -13.23 -13.81
N PRO A 60 1.97 -13.68 -12.59
CA PRO A 60 3.16 -14.51 -12.37
C PRO A 60 3.12 -15.78 -13.21
N SER A 61 4.29 -16.28 -13.60
CA SER A 61 4.37 -17.52 -14.37
C SER A 61 3.90 -18.74 -13.57
N GLU A 62 3.33 -19.74 -14.23
CA GLU A 62 2.94 -21.00 -13.57
C GLU A 62 4.13 -21.68 -12.88
N ASN A 63 5.32 -21.64 -13.49
CA ASN A 63 6.53 -22.19 -12.87
C ASN A 63 6.83 -21.54 -11.50
N PHE A 64 6.63 -20.23 -11.37
CA PHE A 64 6.78 -19.53 -10.10
C PHE A 64 5.71 -19.99 -9.09
N LEU A 65 4.45 -20.07 -9.53
CA LEU A 65 3.34 -20.49 -8.67
C LEU A 65 3.51 -21.95 -8.22
N ASP A 66 4.00 -22.82 -9.10
CA ASP A 66 4.30 -24.21 -8.77
C ASP A 66 5.47 -24.32 -7.79
N SER A 67 6.48 -23.48 -7.93
CA SER A 67 7.59 -23.43 -6.96
C SER A 67 7.08 -23.08 -5.56
N LEU A 68 6.13 -22.15 -5.44
CA LEU A 68 5.49 -21.83 -4.16
C LEU A 68 4.69 -23.01 -3.59
N ARG A 69 3.91 -23.68 -4.42
CA ARG A 69 3.13 -24.87 -4.02
C ARG A 69 4.03 -26.00 -3.53
N ASN A 70 5.16 -26.23 -4.21
CA ASN A 70 6.13 -27.27 -3.87
C ASN A 70 6.80 -27.06 -2.49
N ILE A 71 6.91 -25.81 -2.03
CA ILE A 71 7.41 -25.49 -0.68
C ILE A 71 6.27 -25.30 0.35
N GLY A 72 5.04 -25.74 0.00
CA GLY A 72 3.89 -25.72 0.92
C GLY A 72 3.16 -24.38 1.03
N ILE A 73 3.47 -23.41 0.19
CA ILE A 73 2.74 -22.14 0.14
C ILE A 73 1.56 -22.27 -0.82
N SER A 74 0.35 -22.02 -0.32
CA SER A 74 -0.85 -21.91 -1.16
C SER A 74 -0.97 -20.46 -1.63
N PRO A 75 -0.62 -20.12 -2.88
CA PRO A 75 -0.64 -18.76 -3.34
C PRO A 75 -2.07 -18.23 -3.39
N PRO A 76 -2.28 -16.93 -3.11
CA PRO A 76 -3.53 -16.26 -3.35
C PRO A 76 -3.83 -16.18 -4.86
N ARG A 77 -5.03 -15.73 -5.21
CA ARG A 77 -5.39 -15.52 -6.60
C ARG A 77 -4.76 -14.22 -7.12
N PHE A 78 -4.10 -14.29 -8.28
CA PHE A 78 -3.60 -13.12 -8.99
C PHE A 78 -4.59 -12.69 -10.06
N LEU A 79 -4.89 -11.40 -10.13
CA LEU A 79 -5.73 -10.80 -11.17
C LEU A 79 -5.04 -9.59 -11.78
N LEU A 80 -5.21 -9.40 -13.09
CA LEU A 80 -4.80 -8.16 -13.72
C LEU A 80 -5.61 -6.98 -13.18
N VAL A 81 -4.95 -5.85 -12.92
CA VAL A 81 -5.63 -4.62 -12.48
C VAL A 81 -6.74 -4.24 -13.45
N SER A 82 -6.49 -4.33 -14.78
CA SER A 82 -7.48 -4.05 -15.83
C SER A 82 -8.72 -4.93 -15.72
N ASP A 83 -8.54 -6.19 -15.40
CA ASP A 83 -9.62 -7.17 -15.36
C ASP A 83 -10.43 -7.06 -14.07
N ALA A 84 -9.74 -6.83 -12.95
CA ALA A 84 -10.36 -6.71 -11.64
C ALA A 84 -11.44 -5.62 -11.58
N LEU A 85 -11.23 -4.52 -12.33
CA LEU A 85 -12.18 -3.39 -12.39
C LEU A 85 -13.43 -3.71 -13.23
N ASN A 86 -13.36 -4.73 -14.10
CA ASN A 86 -14.40 -5.05 -15.07
C ASN A 86 -14.99 -6.46 -14.91
N THR A 87 -14.42 -7.32 -14.06
CA THR A 87 -14.81 -8.73 -14.02
C THR A 87 -16.02 -8.97 -13.12
N ARG A 88 -16.99 -9.73 -13.66
CA ARG A 88 -18.11 -10.26 -12.87
C ARG A 88 -17.65 -11.03 -11.64
N GLU A 89 -16.51 -11.71 -11.68
CA GLU A 89 -15.97 -12.49 -10.57
C GLU A 89 -15.74 -11.68 -9.28
N ILE A 90 -15.28 -10.43 -9.39
CA ILE A 90 -15.15 -9.56 -8.22
C ILE A 90 -16.47 -8.90 -7.87
N THR A 91 -17.25 -8.49 -8.89
CA THR A 91 -18.51 -7.77 -8.66
C THR A 91 -19.63 -8.64 -8.12
N MET A 92 -19.50 -9.97 -8.20
CA MET A 92 -20.49 -10.93 -7.67
C MET A 92 -20.14 -11.48 -6.29
N GLN A 93 -19.01 -11.11 -5.70
CA GLN A 93 -18.63 -11.54 -4.35
C GLN A 93 -18.49 -10.35 -3.40
N SER A 94 -18.78 -10.60 -2.12
CA SER A 94 -18.44 -9.64 -1.08
C SER A 94 -16.93 -9.68 -0.83
N LEU A 95 -16.34 -8.50 -0.67
CA LEU A 95 -14.92 -8.32 -0.37
C LEU A 95 -14.71 -7.96 1.11
N GLY A 96 -13.57 -8.29 1.64
CA GLY A 96 -13.12 -7.83 2.95
C GLY A 96 -12.66 -6.37 2.87
N LYS A 97 -11.38 -6.18 2.65
CA LYS A 97 -10.71 -4.88 2.61
C LYS A 97 -9.93 -4.69 1.31
N LEU A 98 -9.74 -3.43 0.93
CA LEU A 98 -8.75 -3.04 -0.07
C LEU A 98 -7.46 -2.67 0.67
N MET A 99 -6.38 -3.36 0.32
CA MET A 99 -5.08 -3.30 0.98
C MET A 99 -3.99 -2.86 -0.02
N PRO A 100 -4.04 -1.61 -0.53
CA PRO A 100 -2.89 -1.09 -1.25
C PRO A 100 -1.71 -0.95 -0.29
N TRP A 101 -0.48 -1.02 -0.81
CA TRP A 101 0.72 -0.73 -0.01
C TRP A 101 0.65 0.65 0.63
N GLY A 102 0.15 1.65 -0.13
CA GLY A 102 -0.18 2.96 0.40
C GLY A 102 -1.30 3.63 -0.37
N TRP A 103 -2.17 4.32 0.36
CA TRP A 103 -3.22 5.13 -0.23
C TRP A 103 -2.65 6.42 -0.83
N SER A 104 -3.08 6.76 -2.03
CA SER A 104 -2.78 7.99 -2.73
C SER A 104 -3.99 8.42 -3.55
N PRO A 105 -4.05 9.67 -4.06
CA PRO A 105 -5.14 10.09 -4.93
C PRO A 105 -5.34 9.15 -6.12
N ALA A 106 -4.26 8.73 -6.78
CA ALA A 106 -4.30 7.86 -7.94
C ALA A 106 -4.86 6.47 -7.59
N VAL A 107 -4.38 5.83 -6.52
CA VAL A 107 -4.85 4.52 -6.08
C VAL A 107 -6.27 4.58 -5.54
N HIS A 108 -6.63 5.65 -4.84
CA HIS A 108 -8.00 5.86 -4.40
C HIS A 108 -8.98 5.87 -5.57
N HIS A 109 -8.64 6.62 -6.63
CA HIS A 109 -9.43 6.66 -7.87
C HIS A 109 -9.45 5.30 -8.59
N LEU A 110 -8.30 4.65 -8.70
CA LEU A 110 -8.17 3.33 -9.32
C LEU A 110 -9.09 2.28 -8.66
N LEU A 111 -9.09 2.23 -7.33
CA LEU A 111 -9.83 1.22 -6.56
C LEU A 111 -11.29 1.61 -6.26
N GLU A 112 -11.73 2.82 -6.65
CA GLU A 112 -13.09 3.31 -6.38
C GLU A 112 -14.20 2.33 -6.80
N PRO A 113 -14.14 1.69 -8.00
CA PRO A 113 -15.19 0.76 -8.44
C PRO A 113 -15.34 -0.47 -7.55
N LEU A 114 -14.29 -0.85 -6.79
CA LEU A 114 -14.30 -2.03 -5.93
C LEU A 114 -14.86 -1.74 -4.54
N LYS A 115 -14.83 -0.49 -4.09
CA LYS A 115 -15.21 -0.12 -2.72
C LYS A 115 -16.63 -0.53 -2.36
N LYS A 116 -17.58 -0.42 -3.28
CA LYS A 116 -18.98 -0.76 -3.05
C LYS A 116 -19.21 -2.24 -2.69
N TYR A 117 -18.24 -3.11 -2.97
CA TYR A 117 -18.30 -4.53 -2.64
C TYR A 117 -17.61 -4.86 -1.33
N CYS A 118 -16.93 -3.89 -0.71
CA CYS A 118 -16.16 -4.09 0.50
C CYS A 118 -17.05 -4.17 1.75
N SER A 119 -16.49 -4.77 2.80
CA SER A 119 -17.17 -4.98 4.07
C SER A 119 -17.54 -3.67 4.78
N ALA A 120 -18.54 -3.74 5.67
CA ALA A 120 -18.90 -2.62 6.53
C ALA A 120 -17.72 -2.16 7.43
N GLU A 121 -16.84 -3.08 7.83
CA GLU A 121 -15.63 -2.77 8.59
C GLU A 121 -14.68 -1.88 7.77
N PHE A 122 -14.47 -2.22 6.48
CA PHE A 122 -13.67 -1.39 5.57
C PHE A 122 -14.24 0.04 5.49
N HIS A 123 -15.55 0.19 5.32
CA HIS A 123 -16.18 1.51 5.19
C HIS A 123 -16.12 2.35 6.46
N LYS A 124 -16.10 1.73 7.64
CA LYS A 124 -15.99 2.41 8.92
C LYS A 124 -14.56 2.84 9.26
N SER A 125 -13.56 2.25 8.63
CA SER A 125 -12.16 2.55 8.92
C SER A 125 -11.74 3.88 8.30
N PRO A 126 -11.19 4.82 9.08
CA PRO A 126 -10.72 6.11 8.56
C PRO A 126 -9.50 5.97 7.63
N VAL A 127 -8.74 4.89 7.77
CA VAL A 127 -7.52 4.61 7.00
C VAL A 127 -7.77 3.81 5.72
N SER A 128 -9.02 3.46 5.45
CA SER A 128 -9.39 2.64 4.28
C SER A 128 -9.56 3.44 2.98
N ARG A 129 -9.13 4.67 2.95
CA ARG A 129 -9.27 5.57 1.79
C ARG A 129 -8.25 6.69 1.83
N TRP A 130 -7.97 7.25 0.67
CA TRP A 130 -7.24 8.51 0.61
C TRP A 130 -8.04 9.64 1.28
N ASN A 131 -7.32 10.40 2.11
CA ASN A 131 -7.78 11.65 2.67
C ASN A 131 -6.65 12.68 2.48
N PRO A 132 -6.91 13.89 1.97
CA PRO A 132 -5.88 14.93 1.83
C PRO A 132 -5.10 15.22 3.13
N ASP A 133 -5.74 15.11 4.28
CA ASP A 133 -5.09 15.29 5.59
C ASP A 133 -3.99 14.26 5.86
N LEU A 134 -4.09 13.08 5.23
CA LEU A 134 -3.05 12.05 5.33
C LEU A 134 -1.74 12.47 4.63
N ARG A 135 -1.79 13.46 3.73
CA ARG A 135 -0.60 13.95 3.02
C ARG A 135 0.47 14.47 3.98
N GLU A 136 0.04 15.16 5.04
CA GLU A 136 0.97 15.66 6.05
C GLU A 136 1.70 14.54 6.79
N LEU A 137 1.03 13.40 7.04
CA LEU A 137 1.62 12.25 7.71
C LEU A 137 2.80 11.64 6.92
N TYR A 138 2.82 11.80 5.60
CA TYR A 138 3.94 11.39 4.74
C TYR A 138 5.09 12.41 4.71
N SER A 139 4.90 13.58 5.34
CA SER A 139 5.91 14.63 5.35
C SER A 139 7.03 14.31 6.33
N LYS A 140 8.28 14.40 5.85
CA LYS A 140 9.47 14.31 6.73
C LYS A 140 9.49 15.44 7.77
N LYS A 141 8.88 16.59 7.45
CA LYS A 141 8.71 17.70 8.40
C LYS A 141 7.83 17.28 9.57
N PHE A 142 6.69 16.63 9.30
CA PHE A 142 5.80 16.11 10.33
C PHE A 142 6.51 15.06 11.20
N ALA A 143 7.24 14.12 10.58
CA ALA A 143 8.03 13.14 11.32
C ALA A 143 9.07 13.79 12.24
N LEU A 144 9.72 14.88 11.80
CA LEU A 144 10.64 15.66 12.62
C LEU A 144 9.93 16.36 13.79
N GLU A 145 8.75 16.90 13.60
CA GLU A 145 7.94 17.52 14.65
C GLU A 145 7.54 16.50 15.72
N ILE A 146 7.08 15.31 15.29
CA ILE A 146 6.82 14.20 16.22
C ILE A 146 8.07 13.80 16.99
N LEU A 147 9.21 13.62 16.29
CA LEU A 147 10.48 13.29 16.93
C LEU A 147 10.83 14.31 18.03
N LYS A 148 10.77 15.61 17.71
CA LYS A 148 11.05 16.68 18.68
C LYS A 148 10.09 16.68 19.88
N SER A 149 8.85 16.30 19.68
CA SER A 149 7.87 16.22 20.77
C SER A 149 8.06 15.00 21.69
N VAL A 150 8.61 13.91 21.16
CA VAL A 150 8.84 12.66 21.89
C VAL A 150 10.18 12.66 22.62
N LEU A 151 11.22 13.27 22.04
CA LEU A 151 12.57 13.30 22.63
C LEU A 151 12.61 13.71 24.12
N PRO A 152 11.91 14.77 24.56
CA PRO A 152 11.90 15.15 25.97
C PRO A 152 11.20 14.14 26.91
N GLN A 153 10.45 13.22 26.34
CA GLN A 153 9.67 12.21 27.09
C GLN A 153 10.42 10.87 27.20
N LEU A 154 11.58 10.74 26.56
CA LEU A 154 12.38 9.53 26.62
C LEU A 154 12.97 9.34 28.01
N PRO A 155 13.08 8.09 28.49
CA PRO A 155 13.80 7.79 29.73
C PRO A 155 15.23 8.32 29.69
N SER A 156 15.75 8.79 30.82
CA SER A 156 17.07 9.41 30.94
C SER A 156 18.25 8.50 30.55
N ASN A 157 18.02 7.20 30.47
CA ASN A 157 19.00 6.22 29.98
C ASN A 157 19.07 6.11 28.44
N ILE A 158 18.16 6.79 27.73
CA ILE A 158 18.17 6.89 26.28
C ILE A 158 18.69 8.28 25.92
N THR A 159 19.93 8.34 25.46
CA THR A 159 20.51 9.58 24.95
C THR A 159 20.55 9.52 23.43
N MET A 160 20.05 10.56 22.79
CA MET A 160 20.16 10.75 21.35
C MET A 160 21.13 11.91 21.08
N ASP A 161 22.10 11.69 20.22
CA ASP A 161 22.94 12.77 19.76
C ASP A 161 22.12 13.78 18.96
N THR A 162 22.03 14.99 19.44
CA THR A 162 21.29 16.07 18.81
C THR A 162 21.82 16.43 17.42
N SER A 163 23.08 16.11 17.12
CA SER A 163 23.66 16.29 15.78
C SER A 163 23.04 15.35 14.73
N SER A 164 22.47 14.21 15.19
CA SER A 164 21.78 13.23 14.34
C SER A 164 20.33 13.62 14.03
N ILE A 165 19.80 14.68 14.64
CA ILE A 165 18.44 15.13 14.36
C ILE A 165 18.41 15.83 13.00
N PRO A 166 17.54 15.39 12.07
CA PRO A 166 17.40 16.04 10.76
C PRO A 166 17.10 17.53 10.89
N LYS A 167 17.71 18.34 10.04
CA LYS A 167 17.42 19.78 9.93
C LYS A 167 16.55 20.03 8.70
N ILE A 168 15.68 21.02 8.79
CA ILE A 168 14.93 21.51 7.64
C ILE A 168 15.87 22.43 6.86
N CYS A 169 16.21 22.03 5.64
CA CYS A 169 16.96 22.88 4.71
C CYS A 169 15.97 23.77 3.96
N THR A 170 16.18 25.06 3.98
CA THR A 170 15.34 26.07 3.33
C THR A 170 16.04 26.70 2.12
N THR A 171 17.35 26.58 2.06
CA THR A 171 18.19 27.10 0.98
C THR A 171 19.15 26.02 0.47
N ARG A 172 19.83 26.30 -0.68
CA ARG A 172 20.88 25.39 -1.19
C ARG A 172 22.11 25.33 -0.29
N ASP A 173 22.34 26.37 0.50
CA ASP A 173 23.50 26.51 1.39
C ASP A 173 23.29 25.75 2.70
N ASP A 174 22.09 25.25 2.97
CA ASP A 174 21.76 24.44 4.15
C ASP A 174 22.13 22.95 3.97
N VAL A 175 22.61 22.55 2.80
CA VAL A 175 22.98 21.14 2.45
C VAL A 175 24.51 20.94 2.59
#